data_c0964ca87c14362b83b0d5bdbd118643
#
_entry.id   c0964ca87c14362b83b0d5bdbd118643
#
_cell.length_a   1.000
_cell.length_b   1.000
_cell.length_c   1.000
_cell.angle_alpha   90.00
_cell.angle_beta   90.00
_cell.angle_gamma   90.00
#
_symmetry.space_group_name_H-M   'P 1'
#
loop_
_entity.id
_entity.type
_entity.pdbx_description
1 polymer ?
#
loop_
_entity_poly.entity_id
_entity_poly.type
_entity_poly.pdbx_seq_one_letter_code
_entity_poly.pdbx_strand_id
1 'polypeptide(L)'
;MPEFWEFPTVSMGLGPTNAIYHARFLRYLREREIIDTTGSRVWAFLGDGECDEPETLHALHLAYREKLDNLTFVVNCNLQRLDGPVRGNGKIIQELEAIFRGSGWNVIKVLWGRDWDPLLQKDEMGHLLRRMETTVDGDYQTLAASSGEYIREKFFGPEPELAKLVEDLEDRRLTKLRSCLLYTSPSPRDGLLC
;
A
#
# COMPACT_ATOMS: atom_id res chain seq x y z
N MET A 1 8.29 -8.89 19.43
CA MET A 1 7.17 -8.86 20.38
C MET A 1 6.33 -10.11 20.17
N PRO A 2 6.59 -11.20 20.95
CA PRO A 2 5.97 -12.51 20.69
C PRO A 2 4.44 -12.50 20.85
N GLU A 3 3.92 -11.60 21.62
CA GLU A 3 2.47 -11.47 21.85
C GLU A 3 1.70 -10.93 20.62
N PHE A 4 2.41 -10.30 19.67
CA PHE A 4 1.84 -9.74 18.46
C PHE A 4 2.23 -10.49 17.19
N TRP A 5 3.47 -10.98 17.13
CA TRP A 5 4.02 -11.61 15.95
C TRP A 5 4.24 -13.08 16.20
N GLU A 6 3.27 -13.87 15.81
CA GLU A 6 3.32 -15.33 16.00
C GLU A 6 4.26 -16.00 15.01
N PHE A 7 4.44 -15.40 13.82
CA PHE A 7 5.21 -16.00 12.75
C PHE A 7 6.01 -14.96 11.95
N PRO A 8 7.18 -14.51 12.44
CA PRO A 8 8.04 -13.61 11.70
C PRO A 8 8.70 -14.33 10.51
N THR A 9 8.72 -13.66 9.35
CA THR A 9 9.38 -14.14 8.14
C THR A 9 10.27 -13.06 7.55
N VAL A 10 11.17 -13.45 6.63
CA VAL A 10 11.91 -12.52 5.81
C VAL A 10 11.06 -12.11 4.60
N SER A 11 11.32 -10.92 4.02
CA SER A 11 10.58 -10.37 2.88
C SER A 11 11.02 -10.99 1.54
N MET A 12 10.85 -12.32 1.43
CA MET A 12 11.26 -13.13 0.28
C MET A 12 10.09 -13.94 -0.30
N GLY A 13 8.86 -13.45 -0.15
CA GLY A 13 7.65 -14.10 -0.65
C GLY A 13 7.13 -15.28 0.17
N LEU A 14 7.83 -15.69 1.22
CA LEU A 14 7.43 -16.84 2.03
C LEU A 14 6.35 -16.48 3.07
N GLY A 15 6.31 -15.24 3.55
CA GLY A 15 5.31 -14.77 4.49
C GLY A 15 3.89 -14.94 3.98
N PRO A 16 3.55 -14.42 2.78
CA PRO A 16 2.26 -14.60 2.15
C PRO A 16 1.85 -16.06 1.98
N THR A 17 2.76 -16.88 1.48
CA THR A 17 2.52 -18.31 1.28
C THR A 17 2.23 -19.03 2.60
N ASN A 18 3.04 -18.77 3.63
CA ASN A 18 2.81 -19.32 4.96
C ASN A 18 1.47 -18.89 5.55
N ALA A 19 1.09 -17.62 5.39
CA ALA A 19 -0.18 -17.11 5.86
C ALA A 19 -1.38 -17.81 5.19
N ILE A 20 -1.29 -18.07 3.89
CA ILE A 20 -2.31 -18.83 3.16
C ILE A 20 -2.45 -20.24 3.70
N TYR A 21 -1.33 -20.94 3.88
CA TYR A 21 -1.36 -22.30 4.44
C TYR A 21 -1.82 -22.32 5.89
N HIS A 22 -1.45 -21.33 6.69
CA HIS A 22 -1.93 -21.19 8.07
C HIS A 22 -3.46 -21.00 8.09
N ALA A 23 -3.99 -20.08 7.30
CA ALA A 23 -5.43 -19.86 7.21
C ALA A 23 -6.19 -21.12 6.75
N ARG A 24 -5.62 -21.84 5.78
CA ARG A 24 -6.13 -23.13 5.31
C ARG A 24 -6.11 -24.19 6.41
N PHE A 25 -5.02 -24.28 7.16
CA PHE A 25 -4.87 -25.24 8.24
C PHE A 25 -5.85 -24.98 9.40
N LEU A 26 -6.09 -23.72 9.77
CA LEU A 26 -7.10 -23.38 10.76
C LEU A 26 -8.50 -23.86 10.32
N ARG A 27 -8.83 -23.68 9.04
CA ARG A 27 -10.10 -24.22 8.52
C ARG A 27 -10.15 -25.75 8.57
N TYR A 28 -9.06 -26.42 8.19
CA TYR A 28 -8.97 -27.87 8.29
C TYR A 28 -9.21 -28.36 9.72
N LEU A 29 -8.61 -27.73 10.74
CA LEU A 29 -8.81 -28.10 12.14
C LEU A 29 -10.28 -27.97 12.56
N ARG A 30 -10.94 -26.89 12.12
CA ARG A 30 -12.37 -26.65 12.39
C ARG A 30 -13.26 -27.69 11.69
N GLU A 31 -13.06 -27.88 10.38
CA GLU A 31 -13.87 -28.82 9.58
C GLU A 31 -13.71 -30.30 10.03
N ARG A 32 -12.57 -30.60 10.66
CA ARG A 32 -12.30 -31.92 11.28
C ARG A 32 -12.75 -31.98 12.74
N GLU A 33 -13.33 -30.93 13.27
CA GLU A 33 -13.78 -30.84 14.68
C GLU A 33 -12.66 -31.13 15.70
N ILE A 34 -11.38 -30.83 15.31
CA ILE A 34 -10.22 -31.03 16.18
C ILE A 34 -10.08 -29.88 17.18
N ILE A 35 -10.22 -28.63 16.66
CA ILE A 35 -10.16 -27.39 17.43
C ILE A 35 -11.17 -26.41 16.82
N ASP A 36 -11.92 -25.71 17.65
CA ASP A 36 -12.76 -24.60 17.20
C ASP A 36 -11.91 -23.38 16.89
N THR A 37 -11.77 -23.08 15.60
CA THR A 37 -11.04 -21.92 15.06
C THR A 37 -11.96 -20.92 14.37
N THR A 38 -13.26 -20.93 14.65
CA THR A 38 -14.27 -20.09 13.97
C THR A 38 -13.95 -18.60 14.06
N GLY A 39 -13.42 -18.14 15.20
CA GLY A 39 -13.02 -16.74 15.43
C GLY A 39 -11.59 -16.39 14.98
N SER A 40 -10.80 -17.38 14.56
CA SER A 40 -9.39 -17.15 14.23
C SER A 40 -9.22 -16.46 12.88
N ARG A 41 -8.35 -15.45 12.83
CA ARG A 41 -8.00 -14.68 11.63
C ARG A 41 -6.49 -14.70 11.46
N VAL A 42 -6.06 -14.76 10.20
CA VAL A 42 -4.64 -14.64 9.82
C VAL A 42 -4.42 -13.30 9.16
N TRP A 43 -3.48 -12.54 9.68
CA TRP A 43 -3.06 -11.26 9.13
C TRP A 43 -1.60 -11.35 8.70
N ALA A 44 -1.33 -11.05 7.43
CA ALA A 44 0.03 -10.98 6.90
C ALA A 44 0.35 -9.54 6.49
N PHE A 45 1.46 -9.02 7.01
CA PHE A 45 1.96 -7.68 6.69
C PHE A 45 3.12 -7.84 5.72
N LEU A 46 2.97 -7.26 4.53
CA LEU A 46 3.85 -7.44 3.39
C LEU A 46 4.40 -6.09 2.91
N GLY A 47 5.61 -6.09 2.34
CA GLY A 47 6.08 -4.99 1.52
C GLY A 47 5.64 -5.13 0.06
N ASP A 48 5.52 -4.01 -0.65
CA ASP A 48 5.27 -4.02 -2.09
C ASP A 48 6.39 -4.72 -2.86
N GLY A 49 7.66 -4.52 -2.44
CA GLY A 49 8.81 -5.23 -3.01
C GLY A 49 8.78 -6.74 -2.77
N GLU A 50 8.21 -7.21 -1.66
CA GLU A 50 8.00 -8.65 -1.43
C GLU A 50 6.99 -9.25 -2.40
N CYS A 51 6.07 -8.45 -2.91
CA CYS A 51 5.09 -8.88 -3.90
C CYS A 51 5.69 -9.10 -5.29
N ASP A 52 6.94 -8.69 -5.55
CA ASP A 52 7.68 -9.03 -6.77
C ASP A 52 8.13 -10.52 -6.78
N GLU A 53 8.15 -11.16 -5.61
CA GLU A 53 8.54 -12.56 -5.52
C GLU A 53 7.46 -13.48 -6.12
N PRO A 54 7.85 -14.40 -7.01
CA PRO A 54 6.89 -15.30 -7.67
C PRO A 54 6.04 -16.11 -6.69
N GLU A 55 6.60 -16.46 -5.53
CA GLU A 55 5.94 -17.21 -4.48
C GLU A 55 4.73 -16.48 -3.92
N THR A 56 4.83 -15.15 -3.76
CA THR A 56 3.72 -14.31 -3.30
C THR A 56 2.57 -14.35 -4.28
N LEU A 57 2.84 -14.06 -5.55
CA LEU A 57 1.80 -13.92 -6.57
C LEU A 57 1.16 -15.26 -6.93
N HIS A 58 1.97 -16.33 -6.95
CA HIS A 58 1.47 -17.67 -7.30
C HIS A 58 0.45 -18.21 -6.29
N ALA A 59 0.63 -17.91 -5.03
CA ALA A 59 -0.21 -18.41 -3.95
C ALA A 59 -1.61 -17.73 -3.87
N LEU A 60 -1.80 -16.56 -4.47
CA LEU A 60 -3.04 -15.78 -4.38
C LEU A 60 -4.28 -16.55 -4.88
N HIS A 61 -4.13 -17.28 -5.99
CA HIS A 61 -5.22 -18.07 -6.56
C HIS A 61 -5.67 -19.23 -5.66
N LEU A 62 -4.75 -19.79 -4.87
CA LEU A 62 -5.07 -20.85 -3.91
C LEU A 62 -6.03 -20.32 -2.85
N ALA A 63 -5.75 -19.17 -2.27
CA ALA A 63 -6.59 -18.56 -1.25
C ALA A 63 -8.02 -18.29 -1.76
N TYR A 64 -8.14 -17.73 -2.97
CA TYR A 64 -9.44 -17.50 -3.61
C TYR A 64 -10.20 -18.80 -3.89
N ARG A 65 -9.54 -19.77 -4.50
CA ARG A 65 -10.16 -21.05 -4.87
C ARG A 65 -10.69 -21.80 -3.64
N GLU A 66 -9.97 -21.74 -2.52
CA GLU A 66 -10.38 -22.35 -1.27
C GLU A 66 -11.26 -21.44 -0.41
N LYS A 67 -11.58 -20.24 -0.89
CA LYS A 67 -12.47 -19.26 -0.23
C LYS A 67 -12.00 -18.96 1.20
N LEU A 68 -10.72 -18.65 1.38
CA LEU A 68 -10.13 -18.37 2.70
C LEU A 68 -10.57 -16.98 3.19
N ASP A 69 -11.75 -16.90 3.80
CA ASP A 69 -12.35 -15.68 4.36
C ASP A 69 -11.76 -15.27 5.72
N ASN A 70 -10.89 -16.09 6.28
CA ASN A 70 -10.16 -15.86 7.51
C ASN A 70 -8.74 -15.30 7.29
N LEU A 71 -8.42 -14.84 6.07
CA LEU A 71 -7.12 -14.33 5.69
C LEU A 71 -7.20 -12.86 5.25
N THR A 72 -6.27 -12.04 5.74
CA THR A 72 -6.12 -10.65 5.34
C THR A 72 -4.65 -10.34 5.07
N PHE A 73 -4.36 -9.75 3.91
CA PHE A 73 -3.06 -9.18 3.60
C PHE A 73 -3.09 -7.67 3.77
N VAL A 74 -2.06 -7.13 4.40
CA VAL A 74 -1.81 -5.70 4.52
C VAL A 74 -0.53 -5.40 3.78
N VAL A 75 -0.65 -4.83 2.58
CA VAL A 75 0.51 -4.49 1.74
C VAL A 75 0.93 -3.05 2.00
N ASN A 76 2.13 -2.85 2.51
CA ASN A 76 2.72 -1.53 2.71
C ASN A 76 3.46 -1.10 1.44
N CYS A 77 2.83 -0.22 0.66
CA CYS A 77 3.38 0.30 -0.59
C CYS A 77 4.24 1.54 -0.31
N ASN A 78 5.49 1.31 0.06
CA ASN A 78 6.46 2.38 0.33
C ASN A 78 7.38 2.69 -0.86
N LEU A 79 7.14 2.06 -2.01
CA LEU A 79 7.91 2.20 -3.25
C LEU A 79 9.40 1.85 -3.10
N GLN A 80 9.73 0.97 -2.15
CA GLN A 80 11.08 0.47 -1.91
C GLN A 80 11.15 -1.00 -2.32
N ARG A 81 12.21 -1.37 -3.03
CA ARG A 81 12.51 -2.74 -3.42
C ARG A 81 13.81 -3.20 -2.78
N LEU A 82 14.08 -4.51 -2.81
CA LEU A 82 15.33 -5.07 -2.25
C LEU A 82 16.57 -4.46 -2.90
N ASP A 83 16.51 -4.19 -4.20
CA ASP A 83 17.62 -3.64 -4.98
C ASP A 83 17.70 -2.10 -4.94
N GLY A 84 16.86 -1.45 -4.15
CA GLY A 84 16.80 0.00 -4.04
C GLY A 84 15.45 0.60 -4.43
N PRO A 85 15.40 1.89 -4.74
CA PRO A 85 14.16 2.57 -5.07
C PRO A 85 13.57 2.07 -6.42
N VAL A 86 12.26 2.07 -6.51
CA VAL A 86 11.53 1.81 -7.77
C VAL A 86 11.99 2.79 -8.84
N ARG A 87 12.26 2.30 -10.04
CA ARG A 87 12.69 3.12 -11.18
C ARG A 87 11.74 2.91 -12.35
N GLY A 88 11.58 3.95 -13.18
CA GLY A 88 10.81 3.89 -14.41
C GLY A 88 9.38 4.38 -14.29
N ASN A 89 8.55 3.96 -15.22
CA ASN A 89 7.16 4.42 -15.39
C ASN A 89 6.13 3.51 -14.69
N GLY A 90 6.56 2.68 -13.74
CA GLY A 90 5.70 1.77 -13.00
C GLY A 90 4.74 2.49 -12.06
N LYS A 91 3.66 1.80 -11.73
CA LYS A 91 2.64 2.19 -10.74
C LYS A 91 2.28 0.97 -9.92
N ILE A 92 3.15 0.62 -9.00
CA ILE A 92 3.09 -0.64 -8.27
C ILE A 92 1.76 -0.85 -7.53
N ILE A 93 1.17 0.20 -6.96
CA ILE A 93 -0.11 0.12 -6.27
C ILE A 93 -1.23 -0.34 -7.22
N GLN A 94 -1.27 0.23 -8.43
CA GLN A 94 -2.28 -0.12 -9.43
C GLN A 94 -2.03 -1.51 -10.01
N GLU A 95 -0.78 -1.88 -10.21
CA GLU A 95 -0.38 -3.20 -10.67
C GLU A 95 -0.78 -4.27 -9.65
N LEU A 96 -0.46 -4.07 -8.37
CA LEU A 96 -0.85 -4.98 -7.30
C LEU A 96 -2.36 -5.06 -7.15
N GLU A 97 -3.07 -3.93 -7.18
CA GLU A 97 -4.54 -3.94 -7.15
C GLU A 97 -5.11 -4.81 -8.27
N ALA A 98 -4.62 -4.64 -9.50
CA ALA A 98 -5.08 -5.41 -10.65
C ALA A 98 -4.80 -6.92 -10.48
N ILE A 99 -3.63 -7.29 -9.98
CA ILE A 99 -3.23 -8.68 -9.71
C ILE A 99 -4.13 -9.30 -8.63
N PHE A 100 -4.31 -8.64 -7.49
CA PHE A 100 -5.14 -9.14 -6.39
C PHE A 100 -6.60 -9.26 -6.82
N ARG A 101 -7.18 -8.24 -7.47
CA ARG A 101 -8.54 -8.30 -7.98
C ARG A 101 -8.72 -9.37 -9.06
N GLY A 102 -7.76 -9.49 -9.98
CA GLY A 102 -7.75 -10.54 -11.00
C GLY A 102 -7.65 -11.94 -10.42
N SER A 103 -7.03 -12.08 -9.24
CA SER A 103 -6.96 -13.33 -8.48
C SER A 103 -8.21 -13.58 -7.61
N GLY A 104 -9.22 -12.69 -7.67
CA GLY A 104 -10.49 -12.84 -6.95
C GLY A 104 -10.51 -12.31 -5.52
N TRP A 105 -9.50 -11.54 -5.11
CA TRP A 105 -9.45 -10.92 -3.79
C TRP A 105 -10.30 -9.64 -3.72
N ASN A 106 -10.84 -9.38 -2.54
CA ASN A 106 -11.43 -8.08 -2.24
C ASN A 106 -10.30 -7.11 -1.84
N VAL A 107 -10.15 -6.02 -2.60
CA VAL A 107 -9.06 -5.05 -2.40
C VAL A 107 -9.63 -3.72 -1.93
N ILE A 108 -9.09 -3.24 -0.83
CA ILE A 108 -9.34 -1.90 -0.28
C ILE A 108 -8.04 -1.12 -0.40
N LYS A 109 -8.07 0.01 -1.12
CA LYS A 109 -6.94 0.94 -1.17
C LYS A 109 -7.12 2.04 -0.14
N VAL A 110 -6.08 2.28 0.66
CA VAL A 110 -5.98 3.44 1.54
C VAL A 110 -4.86 4.31 0.99
N LEU A 111 -5.23 5.47 0.47
CA LEU A 111 -4.32 6.39 -0.19
C LEU A 111 -4.27 7.70 0.57
N TRP A 112 -3.08 8.29 0.64
CA TRP A 112 -2.82 9.62 1.14
C TRP A 112 -3.11 9.83 2.63
N GLY A 113 -2.34 10.70 3.24
CA GLY A 113 -2.55 11.09 4.62
C GLY A 113 -3.61 12.18 4.76
N ARG A 114 -4.16 12.32 5.96
CA ARG A 114 -5.17 13.33 6.32
C ARG A 114 -4.81 14.77 5.92
N ASP A 115 -3.54 15.10 5.83
CA ASP A 115 -3.09 16.45 5.45
C ASP A 115 -3.44 16.81 4.00
N TRP A 116 -3.81 15.81 3.17
CA TRP A 116 -4.30 16.02 1.80
C TRP A 116 -5.78 16.34 1.72
N ASP A 117 -6.58 15.98 2.72
CA ASP A 117 -8.04 16.15 2.70
C ASP A 117 -8.47 17.58 2.36
N PRO A 118 -7.86 18.66 2.92
CA PRO A 118 -8.24 20.03 2.58
C PRO A 118 -7.97 20.40 1.12
N LEU A 119 -6.93 19.83 0.50
CA LEU A 119 -6.63 20.07 -0.91
C LEU A 119 -7.60 19.31 -1.82
N LEU A 120 -7.88 18.05 -1.48
CA LEU A 120 -8.84 17.23 -2.22
C LEU A 120 -10.26 17.81 -2.13
N GLN A 121 -10.66 18.41 -0.99
CA GLN A 121 -11.95 19.09 -0.85
C GLN A 121 -12.05 20.37 -1.70
N LYS A 122 -10.94 21.04 -1.97
CA LYS A 122 -10.89 22.23 -2.84
C LYS A 122 -10.82 21.88 -4.33
N ASP A 123 -10.50 20.66 -4.67
CA ASP A 123 -10.30 20.17 -6.04
C ASP A 123 -11.63 19.75 -6.69
N GLU A 124 -12.54 20.71 -6.88
CA GLU A 124 -13.88 20.46 -7.42
C GLU A 124 -13.86 19.80 -8.81
N MET A 125 -12.86 20.09 -9.61
CA MET A 125 -12.73 19.60 -11.00
C MET A 125 -11.85 18.34 -11.13
N GLY A 126 -11.27 17.85 -10.04
CA GLY A 126 -10.46 16.63 -10.03
C GLY A 126 -9.07 16.75 -10.69
N HIS A 127 -8.54 17.98 -10.80
CA HIS A 127 -7.19 18.20 -11.34
C HIS A 127 -6.11 17.56 -10.46
N LEU A 128 -6.22 17.72 -9.14
CA LEU A 128 -5.30 17.13 -8.19
C LEU A 128 -5.38 15.60 -8.21
N LEU A 129 -6.59 15.05 -8.22
CA LEU A 129 -6.79 13.62 -8.31
C LEU A 129 -6.18 13.05 -9.59
N ARG A 130 -6.42 13.69 -10.73
CA ARG A 130 -5.81 13.29 -12.01
C ARG A 130 -4.30 13.38 -11.99
N ARG A 131 -3.74 14.45 -11.41
CA ARG A 131 -2.29 14.59 -11.25
C ARG A 131 -1.71 13.46 -10.42
N MET A 132 -2.34 13.11 -9.30
CA MET A 132 -1.97 11.98 -8.46
C MET A 132 -2.05 10.65 -9.23
N GLU A 133 -3.09 10.44 -10.01
CA GLU A 133 -3.26 9.22 -10.80
C GLU A 133 -2.25 9.09 -11.95
N THR A 134 -1.81 10.19 -12.54
CA THR A 134 -0.88 10.17 -13.68
C THR A 134 0.59 10.20 -13.29
N THR A 135 0.91 10.64 -12.08
CA THR A 135 2.29 10.68 -11.58
C THR A 135 2.80 9.26 -11.36
N VAL A 136 3.97 8.93 -11.88
CA VAL A 136 4.60 7.61 -11.77
C VAL A 136 5.41 7.47 -10.47
N ASP A 137 5.69 6.24 -10.07
CA ASP A 137 6.35 5.92 -8.79
C ASP A 137 7.73 6.58 -8.65
N GLY A 138 8.51 6.64 -9.74
CA GLY A 138 9.82 7.30 -9.74
C GLY A 138 9.74 8.81 -9.47
N ASP A 139 8.70 9.46 -10.01
CA ASP A 139 8.46 10.88 -9.75
C ASP A 139 8.03 11.10 -8.29
N TYR A 140 7.17 10.23 -7.75
CA TYR A 140 6.80 10.30 -6.33
C TYR A 140 8.00 10.14 -5.40
N GLN A 141 8.93 9.23 -5.70
CA GLN A 141 10.15 9.09 -4.93
C GLN A 141 11.02 10.36 -4.98
N THR A 142 11.14 10.95 -6.16
CA THR A 142 11.86 12.22 -6.35
C THR A 142 11.20 13.34 -5.54
N LEU A 143 9.88 13.47 -5.62
CA LEU A 143 9.12 14.45 -4.85
C LEU A 143 9.28 14.24 -3.35
N ALA A 144 9.26 12.98 -2.88
CA ALA A 144 9.44 12.66 -1.46
C ALA A 144 10.84 13.00 -0.92
N ALA A 145 11.85 13.01 -1.75
CA ALA A 145 13.22 13.41 -1.38
C ALA A 145 13.47 14.92 -1.53
N SER A 146 12.55 15.68 -2.16
CA SER A 146 12.76 17.05 -2.59
C SER A 146 12.27 18.09 -1.57
N SER A 147 12.60 19.37 -1.79
CA SER A 147 12.12 20.50 -0.99
C SER A 147 10.66 20.85 -1.32
N GLY A 148 10.00 21.62 -0.43
CA GLY A 148 8.65 22.15 -0.69
C GLY A 148 8.57 23.03 -1.91
N GLU A 149 9.61 23.83 -2.17
CA GLU A 149 9.74 24.66 -3.38
C GLU A 149 9.75 23.80 -4.65
N TYR A 150 10.52 22.72 -4.66
CA TYR A 150 10.55 21.77 -5.79
C TYR A 150 9.18 21.11 -6.01
N ILE A 151 8.49 20.72 -4.93
CA ILE A 151 7.14 20.14 -5.02
C ILE A 151 6.16 21.15 -5.59
N ARG A 152 6.22 22.42 -5.16
CA ARG A 152 5.42 23.50 -5.71
C ARG A 152 5.64 23.64 -7.20
N GLU A 153 6.90 23.71 -7.62
CA GLU A 153 7.25 23.91 -9.03
C GLU A 153 6.90 22.69 -9.90
N LYS A 154 7.26 21.49 -9.48
CA LYS A 154 7.21 20.31 -10.35
C LYS A 154 5.92 19.52 -10.24
N PHE A 155 5.27 19.49 -9.08
CA PHE A 155 4.03 18.75 -8.90
C PHE A 155 2.80 19.63 -9.14
N PHE A 156 2.74 20.80 -8.53
CA PHE A 156 1.61 21.72 -8.64
C PHE A 156 1.74 22.74 -9.78
N GLY A 157 2.97 23.21 -10.07
CA GLY A 157 3.22 24.31 -11.01
C GLY A 157 2.86 24.05 -12.47
N PRO A 158 2.93 22.83 -13.02
CA PRO A 158 2.59 22.59 -14.42
C PRO A 158 1.15 22.91 -14.81
N GLU A 159 0.22 22.88 -13.87
CA GLU A 159 -1.20 23.20 -14.10
C GLU A 159 -1.62 24.41 -13.26
N PRO A 160 -2.14 25.49 -13.88
CA PRO A 160 -2.55 26.70 -13.15
C PRO A 160 -3.57 26.45 -12.05
N GLU A 161 -4.48 25.49 -12.27
CA GLU A 161 -5.50 25.07 -11.31
C GLU A 161 -4.88 24.45 -10.08
N LEU A 162 -3.85 23.63 -10.25
CA LEU A 162 -3.10 23.03 -9.14
C LEU A 162 -2.26 24.07 -8.41
N ALA A 163 -1.62 24.99 -9.13
CA ALA A 163 -0.84 26.06 -8.53
C ALA A 163 -1.69 26.92 -7.58
N LYS A 164 -2.94 27.22 -7.96
CA LYS A 164 -3.90 27.95 -7.12
C LYS A 164 -4.28 27.21 -5.84
N LEU A 165 -4.37 25.88 -5.87
CA LEU A 165 -4.71 25.10 -4.67
C LEU A 165 -3.69 25.27 -3.54
N VAL A 166 -2.46 25.64 -3.88
CA VAL A 166 -1.35 25.73 -2.94
C VAL A 166 -0.73 27.12 -2.83
N GLU A 167 -1.34 28.15 -3.46
CA GLU A 167 -0.81 29.51 -3.48
C GLU A 167 -0.62 30.11 -2.07
N ASP A 168 -1.57 29.82 -1.18
CA ASP A 168 -1.57 30.27 0.22
C ASP A 168 -0.73 29.37 1.16
N LEU A 169 -0.15 28.28 0.66
CA LEU A 169 0.61 27.35 1.49
C LEU A 169 2.10 27.67 1.47
N GLU A 170 2.71 27.70 2.63
CA GLU A 170 4.18 27.77 2.75
C GLU A 170 4.84 26.47 2.27
N ASP A 171 6.04 26.56 1.73
CA ASP A 171 6.82 25.40 1.26
C ASP A 171 7.09 24.38 2.37
N ARG A 172 7.19 24.84 3.62
CA ARG A 172 7.28 23.95 4.78
C ARG A 172 6.05 23.04 4.91
N ARG A 173 4.87 23.55 4.55
CA ARG A 173 3.63 22.76 4.56
C ARG A 173 3.65 21.73 3.45
N LEU A 174 4.10 22.11 2.25
CA LEU A 174 4.27 21.18 1.13
C LEU A 174 5.30 20.08 1.45
N THR A 175 6.39 20.44 2.14
CA THR A 175 7.36 19.47 2.63
C THR A 175 6.72 18.47 3.60
N LYS A 176 5.78 18.90 4.44
CA LYS A 176 5.03 18.00 5.33
C LYS A 176 4.06 17.11 4.55
N LEU A 177 3.36 17.65 3.56
CA LEU A 177 2.47 16.88 2.68
C LEU A 177 3.22 15.76 1.95
N ARG A 178 4.48 15.98 1.53
CA ARG A 178 5.28 14.95 0.85
C ARG A 178 5.47 13.69 1.69
N SER A 179 5.58 13.80 3.01
CA SER A 179 5.73 12.63 3.89
C SER A 179 4.51 11.71 3.87
N CYS A 180 3.40 12.22 3.34
CA CYS A 180 2.18 11.47 3.09
C CYS A 180 2.04 11.01 1.63
N LEU A 181 2.94 11.42 0.73
CA LEU A 181 3.02 10.93 -0.65
C LEU A 181 3.67 9.56 -0.74
N LEU A 182 4.60 9.30 0.18
CA LEU A 182 5.28 8.03 0.31
C LEU A 182 5.19 7.61 1.77
N TYR A 183 4.39 6.62 2.03
CA TYR A 183 4.33 6.07 3.37
C TYR A 183 5.52 5.15 3.60
N THR A 184 6.52 5.66 4.29
CA THR A 184 7.82 4.98 4.45
C THR A 184 8.03 4.35 5.81
N SER A 185 7.07 4.45 6.73
CA SER A 185 7.22 3.82 8.03
C SER A 185 5.87 3.55 8.66
N PRO A 186 5.56 2.32 9.02
CA PRO A 186 4.45 2.08 9.91
C PRO A 186 4.78 2.65 11.28
N SER A 187 4.36 3.90 11.53
CA SER A 187 4.23 4.35 12.89
C SER A 187 3.09 3.55 13.52
N PRO A 188 3.24 2.98 14.72
CA PRO A 188 2.13 2.33 15.42
C PRO A 188 0.94 3.25 15.69
N ARG A 189 1.06 4.54 15.36
CA ARG A 189 0.03 5.57 15.55
C ARG A 189 -0.80 5.87 14.32
N ASP A 190 -0.33 5.49 13.13
CA ASP A 190 -0.98 5.79 11.87
C ASP A 190 -1.29 4.46 11.18
N GLY A 191 -2.33 3.79 11.64
CA GLY A 191 -2.78 2.54 11.04
C GLY A 191 -3.18 2.77 9.58
N LEU A 192 -2.31 2.44 8.65
CA LEU A 192 -2.57 2.42 7.22
C LEU A 192 -2.68 0.99 6.74
N LEU A 193 -3.84 0.71 6.21
CA LEU A 193 -4.17 -0.51 5.52
C LEU A 193 -4.19 -0.19 4.02
N CYS A 194 -3.38 -0.84 3.22
CA CYS A 194 -3.50 -0.83 1.76
C CYS A 194 -4.23 -2.05 1.27
#